data_7637c1fc48d63ff5c367cf1332c92409
#
_entry.id   7637c1fc48d63ff5c367cf1332c92409
#
_cell.length_a   1.000
_cell.length_b   1.000
_cell.length_c   1.000
_cell.angle_alpha   90.00
_cell.angle_beta   90.00
_cell.angle_gamma   90.00
#
_symmetry.space_group_name_H-M   'P 1'
#
loop_
_entity.id
_entity.type
_entity.pdbx_description
1 polymer ?
#
loop_
_entity_poly.entity_id
_entity_poly.type
_entity_poly.pdbx_seq_one_letter_code
_entity_poly.pdbx_strand_id
1 'polypeptide(L)'
;MLVALFAVIVINAQVHDRRVIVGAAGVAPVPGPPPVGDCLLDRPGPDDGWGYGGGPLYPALRLAPCTGARWGEVVSILPGSLTASTSVTTTDSNGTTYTGNPNQSRCSQNVANYLGNAPDSPFGWSMLIGNSAAVGPTTRQRILGQSWIACVITPANGASATFTRYSGSVRNALTVGALPSPFASCAPFVVVADFVAVPCDQPHRIEVFGVAAPASGETRAHLDASCVQLIRWLMRDRDPTKGGLLTVRTAVAHVDPDTGAPTEGFSSNGDPSKAACFIEPASPRQLHGTLFGLGSNPVPWR
;
A
#
# COMPACT_ATOMS: atom_id res chain seq x y z
N MET A 1 23.82 66.66 7.20
CA MET A 1 24.21 65.24 7.05
C MET A 1 23.12 64.33 6.49
N LEU A 2 21.84 64.54 6.72
CA LEU A 2 20.73 63.71 6.22
C LEU A 2 20.54 63.80 4.70
N VAL A 3 20.74 64.96 4.07
CA VAL A 3 20.57 65.14 2.64
C VAL A 3 21.60 64.38 1.81
N ALA A 4 22.82 64.22 2.29
CA ALA A 4 23.89 63.45 1.60
C ALA A 4 23.59 61.93 1.61
N LEU A 5 22.92 61.43 2.66
CA LEU A 5 22.54 60.00 2.76
C LEU A 5 21.45 59.64 1.75
N PHE A 6 20.48 60.54 1.53
CA PHE A 6 19.40 60.38 0.56
C PHE A 6 19.93 60.37 -0.90
N ALA A 7 20.90 61.24 -1.21
CA ALA A 7 21.49 61.29 -2.52
C ALA A 7 22.26 60.01 -2.85
N VAL A 8 22.96 59.41 -1.88
CA VAL A 8 23.69 58.13 -2.07
C VAL A 8 22.76 56.95 -2.29
N ILE A 9 21.61 56.92 -1.60
CA ILE A 9 20.61 55.85 -1.81
C ILE A 9 19.97 55.96 -3.21
N VAL A 10 19.63 57.15 -3.65
CA VAL A 10 19.02 57.36 -4.97
C VAL A 10 20.00 57.08 -6.09
N ILE A 11 21.28 57.47 -5.95
CA ILE A 11 22.32 57.18 -6.94
C ILE A 11 22.62 55.69 -7.02
N ASN A 12 22.69 54.98 -5.90
CA ASN A 12 22.86 53.53 -5.89
C ASN A 12 21.67 52.76 -6.53
N ALA A 13 20.47 53.27 -6.40
CA ALA A 13 19.30 52.66 -7.04
C ALA A 13 19.29 52.86 -8.57
N GLN A 14 19.92 53.93 -9.10
CA GLN A 14 19.99 54.19 -10.54
C GLN A 14 21.16 53.47 -11.20
N VAL A 15 22.30 53.28 -10.51
CA VAL A 15 23.50 52.71 -11.08
C VAL A 15 23.45 51.18 -11.24
N HIS A 16 22.54 50.51 -10.52
CA HIS A 16 22.49 49.06 -10.51
C HIS A 16 21.36 48.45 -11.33
N ASP A 17 20.74 49.20 -12.26
CA ASP A 17 19.67 48.72 -13.15
C ASP A 17 18.72 47.72 -12.46
N ARG A 18 18.41 47.98 -11.18
CA ARG A 18 17.49 47.20 -10.44
C ARG A 18 16.09 47.57 -10.91
N ARG A 19 15.57 46.74 -11.79
CA ARG A 19 14.13 46.72 -12.05
C ARG A 19 13.42 46.67 -10.70
N VAL A 20 12.91 47.83 -10.28
CA VAL A 20 11.96 47.87 -9.13
C VAL A 20 10.73 47.10 -9.60
N ILE A 21 10.65 45.83 -9.21
CA ILE A 21 9.42 45.10 -9.42
C ILE A 21 8.41 45.70 -8.48
N VAL A 22 7.68 46.69 -8.98
CA VAL A 22 6.48 47.25 -8.32
C VAL A 22 5.38 46.20 -8.47
N GLY A 23 5.47 45.17 -7.66
CA GLY A 23 4.44 44.14 -7.52
C GLY A 23 4.23 43.94 -6.03
N ALA A 24 3.00 43.96 -5.56
CA ALA A 24 2.71 43.43 -4.25
C ALA A 24 3.26 41.99 -4.22
N ALA A 25 4.14 41.71 -3.26
CA ALA A 25 4.61 40.33 -3.04
C ALA A 25 3.38 39.53 -2.57
N GLY A 26 2.60 39.07 -3.53
CA GLY A 26 1.51 38.15 -3.30
C GLY A 26 2.10 36.83 -2.82
N VAL A 27 1.87 36.50 -1.57
CA VAL A 27 2.17 35.16 -1.08
C VAL A 27 1.35 34.19 -1.93
N ALA A 28 2.02 33.31 -2.68
CA ALA A 28 1.33 32.30 -3.46
C ALA A 28 0.36 31.54 -2.53
N PRO A 29 -0.89 31.36 -2.91
CA PRO A 29 -1.85 30.64 -2.09
C PRO A 29 -1.29 29.24 -1.80
N VAL A 30 -1.41 28.83 -0.54
CA VAL A 30 -0.99 27.49 -0.14
C VAL A 30 -2.02 26.49 -0.66
N PRO A 31 -1.62 25.47 -1.42
CA PRO A 31 -2.54 24.49 -1.97
C PRO A 31 -3.37 23.83 -0.85
N GLY A 32 -4.63 23.52 -1.15
CA GLY A 32 -5.50 22.73 -0.29
C GLY A 32 -5.10 21.23 -0.28
N PRO A 33 -6.00 20.36 0.21
CA PRO A 33 -5.80 18.92 0.12
C PRO A 33 -5.68 18.48 -1.35
N PRO A 34 -4.88 17.43 -1.63
CA PRO A 34 -4.75 16.92 -2.99
C PRO A 34 -6.07 16.31 -3.47
N PRO A 35 -6.40 16.39 -4.76
CA PRO A 35 -7.52 15.64 -5.32
C PRO A 35 -7.32 14.12 -5.24
N VAL A 36 -8.43 13.38 -5.18
CA VAL A 36 -8.41 11.92 -5.36
C VAL A 36 -7.97 11.60 -6.79
N GLY A 37 -7.00 10.71 -6.93
CA GLY A 37 -6.36 10.37 -8.19
C GLY A 37 -5.02 11.09 -8.41
N ASP A 38 -4.66 12.06 -7.56
CA ASP A 38 -3.30 12.61 -7.59
C ASP A 38 -2.26 11.58 -7.21
N CYS A 39 -1.03 11.80 -7.68
CA CYS A 39 0.08 10.88 -7.52
C CYS A 39 1.04 11.29 -6.42
N LEU A 40 1.60 10.29 -5.77
CA LEU A 40 2.77 10.43 -4.92
C LEU A 40 4.01 10.46 -5.82
N LEU A 41 4.69 11.61 -5.85
CA LEU A 41 5.84 11.86 -6.72
C LEU A 41 7.17 11.52 -6.07
N ASP A 42 7.25 11.55 -4.76
CA ASP A 42 8.45 11.22 -3.99
C ASP A 42 8.42 9.75 -3.56
N ARG A 43 9.60 9.13 -3.56
CA ARG A 43 9.76 7.78 -3.02
C ARG A 43 9.58 7.84 -1.50
N PRO A 44 8.68 7.02 -0.91
CA PRO A 44 8.66 6.84 0.52
C PRO A 44 9.99 6.29 1.02
N GLY A 45 10.54 6.87 2.07
CA GLY A 45 11.78 6.39 2.68
C GLY A 45 11.55 5.20 3.61
N PRO A 46 12.58 4.36 3.87
CA PRO A 46 12.50 3.28 4.86
C PRO A 46 12.29 3.83 6.29
N ASP A 47 12.87 4.99 6.56
CA ASP A 47 12.75 5.67 7.86
C ASP A 47 11.40 6.37 8.04
N ASP A 48 10.64 6.42 6.99
CA ASP A 48 9.33 7.04 6.96
C ASP A 48 8.25 6.19 7.66
N GLY A 49 8.58 5.06 8.29
CA GLY A 49 7.67 4.21 9.08
C GLY A 49 6.60 3.49 8.23
N TRP A 50 6.87 3.29 6.95
CA TRP A 50 6.02 2.50 6.05
C TRP A 50 6.13 1.01 6.35
N GLY A 51 6.11 0.62 7.62
CA GLY A 51 6.09 -0.76 8.06
C GLY A 51 4.68 -1.23 8.44
N TYR A 52 4.48 -2.53 8.49
CA TYR A 52 3.32 -3.14 9.14
C TYR A 52 3.25 -2.63 10.59
N GLY A 53 2.29 -1.77 10.90
CA GLY A 53 2.15 -1.25 12.26
C GLY A 53 1.86 0.24 12.41
N GLY A 54 1.58 0.93 11.31
CA GLY A 54 1.06 2.30 11.41
C GLY A 54 2.11 3.32 11.80
N GLY A 55 3.19 3.36 11.06
CA GLY A 55 4.21 4.39 11.19
C GLY A 55 3.68 5.80 10.97
N PRO A 56 4.41 6.81 11.40
CA PRO A 56 3.99 8.18 11.39
C PRO A 56 3.84 8.71 9.97
N LEU A 57 3.05 9.65 9.89
CA LEU A 57 2.47 10.40 8.80
C LEU A 57 3.46 11.43 8.27
N TYR A 58 3.74 11.37 6.99
CA TYR A 58 4.80 12.19 6.40
C TYR A 58 4.31 13.52 5.91
N PRO A 59 4.79 14.60 6.50
CA PRO A 59 4.38 15.95 6.12
C PRO A 59 5.08 16.49 4.88
N ALA A 60 5.96 15.74 4.24
CA ALA A 60 6.84 16.29 3.20
C ALA A 60 6.72 15.65 1.82
N LEU A 61 5.90 14.61 1.66
CA LEU A 61 5.75 13.94 0.37
C LEU A 61 4.97 14.82 -0.62
N ARG A 62 5.48 14.96 -1.84
CA ARG A 62 4.81 15.75 -2.88
C ARG A 62 3.69 14.94 -3.50
N LEU A 63 2.49 15.53 -3.46
CA LEU A 63 1.30 15.04 -4.14
C LEU A 63 0.94 16.04 -5.24
N ALA A 64 0.73 15.56 -6.46
CA ALA A 64 0.41 16.39 -7.61
C ALA A 64 -0.29 15.54 -8.69
N PRO A 65 -0.88 16.19 -9.73
CA PRO A 65 -1.46 15.48 -10.84
C PRO A 65 -0.51 14.46 -11.46
N CYS A 66 -1.05 13.31 -11.82
CA CYS A 66 -0.28 12.18 -12.31
C CYS A 66 0.32 12.42 -13.71
N THR A 67 1.64 12.46 -13.80
CA THR A 67 2.37 12.53 -15.05
C THR A 67 3.42 11.42 -15.10
N GLY A 68 3.16 10.36 -15.85
CA GLY A 68 4.09 9.24 -15.99
C GLY A 68 4.14 8.29 -14.76
N ALA A 69 5.34 7.77 -14.50
CA ALA A 69 5.55 6.78 -13.44
C ALA A 69 5.60 7.42 -12.05
N ARG A 70 4.94 6.80 -11.07
CA ARG A 70 4.67 7.31 -9.72
C ARG A 70 4.95 6.26 -8.63
N TRP A 71 4.98 6.71 -7.39
CA TRP A 71 5.19 5.86 -6.22
C TRP A 71 3.90 5.48 -5.50
N GLY A 72 2.82 6.19 -5.75
CA GLY A 72 1.51 5.95 -5.16
C GLY A 72 0.43 6.80 -5.79
N GLU A 73 -0.82 6.58 -5.37
CA GLU A 73 -2.00 7.29 -5.84
C GLU A 73 -2.91 7.63 -4.65
N VAL A 74 -3.42 8.87 -4.62
CA VAL A 74 -4.38 9.32 -3.60
C VAL A 74 -5.74 8.66 -3.84
N VAL A 75 -6.22 7.90 -2.89
CA VAL A 75 -7.47 7.15 -3.00
C VAL A 75 -8.65 7.81 -2.31
N SER A 76 -8.39 8.59 -1.25
CA SER A 76 -9.41 9.36 -0.54
C SER A 76 -8.80 10.46 0.30
N ILE A 77 -9.63 11.47 0.63
CA ILE A 77 -9.29 12.52 1.58
C ILE A 77 -10.25 12.41 2.77
N LEU A 78 -9.67 12.33 3.96
CA LEU A 78 -10.42 12.30 5.21
C LEU A 78 -10.24 13.63 5.95
N PRO A 79 -11.28 14.14 6.61
CA PRO A 79 -11.13 15.26 7.53
C PRO A 79 -10.36 14.84 8.77
N GLY A 80 -9.58 15.74 9.32
CA GLY A 80 -8.89 15.50 10.59
C GLY A 80 -7.40 15.76 10.52
N SER A 81 -6.77 15.71 11.67
CA SER A 81 -5.34 15.90 11.85
C SER A 81 -4.68 14.54 12.09
N LEU A 82 -3.53 14.37 11.48
CA LEU A 82 -2.62 13.28 11.78
C LEU A 82 -1.84 13.65 13.05
N THR A 83 -2.51 13.60 14.18
CA THR A 83 -1.80 13.69 15.47
C THR A 83 -1.05 12.38 15.68
N ALA A 84 0.24 12.52 15.82
CA ALA A 84 1.22 11.44 15.86
C ALA A 84 1.12 10.59 17.13
N SER A 85 0.03 10.22 17.66
CA SER A 85 0.10 9.30 18.83
C SER A 85 -1.18 8.85 19.53
N THR A 86 -2.25 8.70 18.87
CA THR A 86 -3.25 7.82 19.49
C THR A 86 -3.22 6.49 18.78
N SER A 87 -2.28 5.64 19.17
CA SER A 87 -2.44 4.22 18.95
C SER A 87 -3.70 3.82 19.73
N VAL A 88 -4.73 3.43 19.01
CA VAL A 88 -5.92 2.87 19.63
C VAL A 88 -5.66 1.37 19.78
N THR A 89 -5.67 0.94 21.02
CA THR A 89 -5.65 -0.48 21.34
C THR A 89 -7.07 -0.99 21.21
N THR A 90 -7.34 -1.77 20.18
CA THR A 90 -8.60 -2.49 20.00
C THR A 90 -8.40 -3.95 20.34
N THR A 91 -9.23 -4.49 21.20
CA THR A 91 -9.26 -5.92 21.46
C THR A 91 -10.40 -6.51 20.65
N ASP A 92 -10.12 -7.48 19.81
CA ASP A 92 -11.17 -8.20 19.08
C ASP A 92 -11.98 -9.13 19.97
N SER A 93 -13.01 -9.75 19.40
CA SER A 93 -13.87 -10.71 20.13
C SER A 93 -13.12 -11.96 20.64
N ASN A 94 -11.89 -12.18 20.17
CA ASN A 94 -11.04 -13.30 20.55
C ASN A 94 -10.01 -12.92 21.62
N GLY A 95 -10.07 -11.68 22.15
CA GLY A 95 -9.12 -11.17 23.14
C GLY A 95 -7.77 -10.72 22.56
N THR A 96 -7.59 -10.75 21.25
CA THR A 96 -6.35 -10.30 20.62
C THR A 96 -6.31 -8.77 20.57
N THR A 97 -5.28 -8.22 21.17
CA THR A 97 -5.11 -6.78 21.28
C THR A 97 -4.27 -6.26 20.12
N TYR A 98 -4.87 -5.43 19.29
CA TYR A 98 -4.19 -4.73 18.20
C TYR A 98 -3.95 -3.27 18.58
N THR A 99 -2.70 -2.85 18.54
CA THR A 99 -2.36 -1.45 18.69
C THR A 99 -2.13 -0.87 17.30
N GLY A 100 -3.05 -0.07 16.83
CA GLY A 100 -3.01 0.49 15.48
C GLY A 100 -3.39 1.97 15.43
N ASN A 101 -3.00 2.64 14.37
CA ASN A 101 -3.45 3.99 14.09
C ASN A 101 -4.85 3.92 13.44
N PRO A 102 -5.90 4.54 14.04
CA PRO A 102 -7.26 4.49 13.51
C PRO A 102 -7.36 5.08 12.09
N ASN A 103 -6.48 5.99 11.73
CA ASN A 103 -6.42 6.54 10.38
C ASN A 103 -5.90 5.51 9.37
N GLN A 104 -5.03 4.62 9.80
CA GLN A 104 -4.52 3.53 8.95
C GLN A 104 -5.65 2.55 8.59
N SER A 105 -6.47 2.15 9.54
CA SER A 105 -7.62 1.26 9.29
C SER A 105 -8.63 1.91 8.33
N ARG A 106 -8.92 3.21 8.52
CA ARG A 106 -9.79 3.97 7.61
C ARG A 106 -9.20 4.07 6.21
N CYS A 107 -7.88 4.31 6.10
CA CYS A 107 -7.22 4.33 4.82
C CYS A 107 -7.24 2.97 4.13
N SER A 108 -7.01 1.88 4.84
CA SER A 108 -7.06 0.53 4.27
C SER A 108 -8.44 0.21 3.67
N GLN A 109 -9.52 0.59 4.34
CA GLN A 109 -10.87 0.42 3.82
C GLN A 109 -11.11 1.28 2.57
N ASN A 110 -10.66 2.53 2.56
CA ASN A 110 -10.79 3.40 1.40
C ASN A 110 -9.95 2.92 0.21
N VAL A 111 -8.78 2.35 0.47
CA VAL A 111 -7.96 1.68 -0.57
C VAL A 111 -8.72 0.51 -1.17
N ALA A 112 -9.32 -0.36 -0.35
CA ALA A 112 -10.12 -1.48 -0.84
C ALA A 112 -11.26 -1.01 -1.75
N ASN A 113 -12.02 -0.01 -1.31
CA ASN A 113 -13.11 0.58 -2.10
C ASN A 113 -12.61 1.18 -3.43
N TYR A 114 -11.47 1.88 -3.40
CA TYR A 114 -10.88 2.50 -4.58
C TYR A 114 -10.41 1.47 -5.62
N LEU A 115 -9.89 0.34 -5.15
CA LEU A 115 -9.52 -0.80 -5.99
C LEU A 115 -10.73 -1.51 -6.61
N GLY A 116 -11.94 -1.20 -6.17
CA GLY A 116 -13.18 -1.85 -6.62
C GLY A 116 -13.46 -3.16 -5.89
N ASN A 117 -12.95 -3.29 -4.67
CA ASN A 117 -13.28 -4.39 -3.78
C ASN A 117 -14.35 -3.98 -2.77
N ALA A 118 -15.29 -4.88 -2.49
CA ALA A 118 -16.09 -4.78 -1.28
C ALA A 118 -15.16 -4.97 -0.06
N PRO A 119 -15.36 -4.22 1.03
CA PRO A 119 -14.45 -4.21 2.19
C PRO A 119 -14.26 -5.59 2.83
N ASP A 120 -15.21 -6.47 2.66
CA ASP A 120 -15.15 -7.85 3.14
C ASP A 120 -14.98 -8.77 1.94
N SER A 121 -13.77 -9.30 1.76
CA SER A 121 -13.60 -10.42 0.84
C SER A 121 -14.62 -11.50 1.24
N PRO A 122 -15.54 -11.90 0.33
CA PRO A 122 -16.56 -12.89 0.68
C PRO A 122 -15.98 -14.23 1.09
N PHE A 123 -14.65 -14.34 1.08
CA PHE A 123 -13.90 -15.57 1.32
C PHE A 123 -13.08 -15.56 2.62
N GLY A 124 -13.19 -14.52 3.45
CA GLY A 124 -12.45 -14.41 4.72
C GLY A 124 -10.93 -14.11 4.57
N TRP A 125 -10.48 -13.73 3.40
CA TRP A 125 -9.09 -13.40 3.12
C TRP A 125 -8.86 -11.91 2.99
N SER A 126 -7.86 -11.39 3.68
CA SER A 126 -7.31 -10.05 3.44
C SER A 126 -6.37 -10.09 2.25
N MET A 127 -6.72 -9.38 1.18
CA MET A 127 -5.90 -9.37 -0.04
C MET A 127 -4.58 -8.63 0.17
N LEU A 128 -3.50 -9.19 -0.35
CA LEU A 128 -2.18 -8.56 -0.34
C LEU A 128 -1.96 -7.76 -1.64
N ILE A 129 -2.58 -6.60 -1.71
CA ILE A 129 -2.49 -5.69 -2.87
C ILE A 129 -1.96 -4.34 -2.41
N GLY A 130 -0.69 -4.10 -2.64
CA GLY A 130 -0.05 -2.86 -2.26
C GLY A 130 -0.14 -2.55 -0.76
N ASN A 131 0.33 -1.38 -0.38
CA ASN A 131 0.20 -0.86 0.98
C ASN A 131 -0.66 0.40 1.01
N SER A 132 -1.43 0.56 2.08
CA SER A 132 -2.12 1.80 2.37
C SER A 132 -1.29 2.67 3.29
N ALA A 133 -1.26 3.96 3.03
CA ALA A 133 -0.61 4.94 3.88
C ALA A 133 -1.47 6.17 4.05
N ALA A 134 -1.19 6.93 5.10
CA ALA A 134 -1.83 8.20 5.38
C ALA A 134 -0.81 9.33 5.30
N VAL A 135 -1.09 10.33 4.48
CA VAL A 135 -0.25 11.53 4.30
C VAL A 135 -1.03 12.75 4.77
N GLY A 136 -0.40 13.61 5.54
CA GLY A 136 -1.02 14.84 6.05
C GLY A 136 -0.51 16.12 5.38
N PRO A 137 -1.06 17.27 5.79
CA PRO A 137 -0.61 18.56 5.32
C PRO A 137 0.84 18.85 5.75
N THR A 138 1.56 19.55 4.90
CA THR A 138 2.91 20.06 5.19
C THR A 138 2.87 20.97 6.42
N THR A 139 4.03 21.22 7.03
CA THR A 139 4.14 22.14 8.18
C THR A 139 3.55 23.51 7.87
N ARG A 140 3.81 24.06 6.67
CA ARG A 140 3.24 25.34 6.23
C ARG A 140 1.71 25.29 6.13
N GLN A 141 1.15 24.22 5.57
CA GLN A 141 -0.30 24.04 5.46
C GLN A 141 -0.95 23.94 6.84
N ARG A 142 -0.32 23.23 7.78
CA ARG A 142 -0.80 23.09 9.17
C ARG A 142 -0.79 24.43 9.92
N ILE A 143 0.27 25.23 9.80
CA ILE A 143 0.36 26.57 10.39
C ILE A 143 -0.77 27.46 9.87
N LEU A 144 -1.18 27.28 8.62
CA LEU A 144 -2.29 27.99 7.99
C LEU A 144 -3.67 27.35 8.26
N GLY A 145 -3.77 26.44 9.22
CA GLY A 145 -5.02 25.85 9.69
C GLY A 145 -5.56 24.69 8.84
N GLN A 146 -4.79 24.18 7.88
CA GLN A 146 -5.24 23.02 7.11
C GLN A 146 -5.16 21.75 7.96
N SER A 147 -6.22 20.94 7.89
CA SER A 147 -6.36 19.68 8.62
C SER A 147 -7.06 18.67 7.72
N TRP A 148 -6.27 17.75 7.13
CA TRP A 148 -6.74 16.69 6.24
C TRP A 148 -5.81 15.49 6.28
N ILE A 149 -6.32 14.34 5.85
CA ILE A 149 -5.58 13.08 5.70
C ILE A 149 -5.82 12.57 4.29
N ALA A 150 -4.78 12.50 3.48
CA ALA A 150 -4.81 11.79 2.21
C ALA A 150 -4.46 10.33 2.43
N CYS A 151 -5.39 9.43 2.13
CA CYS A 151 -5.09 8.01 2.03
C CYS A 151 -4.44 7.73 0.67
N VAL A 152 -3.31 7.07 0.69
CA VAL A 152 -2.51 6.77 -0.50
C VAL A 152 -2.33 5.27 -0.61
N ILE A 153 -2.49 4.71 -1.80
CA ILE A 153 -2.07 3.35 -2.10
C ILE A 153 -0.69 3.38 -2.78
N THR A 154 0.19 2.49 -2.36
CA THR A 154 1.53 2.34 -2.95
C THR A 154 1.79 0.88 -3.30
N PRO A 155 2.55 0.59 -4.36
CA PRO A 155 3.09 -0.74 -4.56
C PRO A 155 4.10 -1.01 -3.44
N ALA A 156 3.86 -2.06 -2.69
CA ALA A 156 4.76 -2.50 -1.65
C ALA A 156 5.03 -3.98 -1.80
N ASN A 157 6.28 -4.31 -1.82
CA ASN A 157 6.72 -5.68 -1.92
C ASN A 157 7.21 -6.14 -0.54
N GLY A 158 6.33 -6.78 0.22
CA GLY A 158 6.63 -7.48 1.47
C GLY A 158 7.29 -6.65 2.58
N ALA A 159 7.83 -7.33 3.58
CA ALA A 159 8.47 -6.73 4.75
C ALA A 159 9.73 -5.92 4.40
N SER A 160 10.36 -6.16 3.27
CA SER A 160 11.55 -5.41 2.82
C SER A 160 11.25 -4.06 2.18
N ALA A 161 9.98 -3.64 2.13
CA ALA A 161 9.50 -2.31 1.67
C ALA A 161 10.22 -1.77 0.42
N THR A 162 10.45 -2.63 -0.57
CA THR A 162 11.01 -2.19 -1.84
C THR A 162 9.92 -1.52 -2.66
N PHE A 163 9.85 -0.21 -2.58
CA PHE A 163 8.93 0.57 -3.40
C PHE A 163 9.34 0.54 -4.86
N THR A 164 8.38 0.25 -5.72
CA THR A 164 8.57 0.24 -7.18
C THR A 164 7.66 1.29 -7.82
N ARG A 165 8.15 1.97 -8.85
CA ARG A 165 7.32 2.90 -9.61
C ARG A 165 6.40 2.14 -10.56
N TYR A 166 5.22 2.69 -10.79
CA TYR A 166 4.25 2.13 -11.75
C TYR A 166 3.63 3.22 -12.60
N SER A 167 2.96 2.82 -13.67
CA SER A 167 2.17 3.69 -14.54
C SER A 167 0.72 3.20 -14.59
N GLY A 168 -0.20 4.07 -14.96
CA GLY A 168 -1.63 3.76 -14.96
C GLY A 168 -2.28 3.97 -13.59
N SER A 169 -3.60 3.97 -13.50
CA SER A 169 -4.35 4.09 -12.25
C SER A 169 -4.75 2.73 -11.73
N VAL A 170 -4.82 2.58 -10.42
CA VAL A 170 -5.34 1.38 -9.75
C VAL A 170 -6.83 1.50 -9.42
N ARG A 171 -7.47 2.61 -9.79
CA ARG A 171 -8.92 2.76 -9.59
C ARG A 171 -9.69 1.64 -10.28
N ASN A 172 -10.54 0.95 -9.53
CA ASN A 172 -11.32 -0.19 -9.99
C ASN A 172 -10.48 -1.35 -10.58
N ALA A 173 -9.18 -1.42 -10.30
CA ALA A 173 -8.28 -2.41 -10.88
C ALA A 173 -8.77 -3.85 -10.65
N LEU A 174 -9.37 -4.12 -9.49
CA LEU A 174 -9.95 -5.44 -9.17
C LEU A 174 -11.25 -5.69 -9.96
N THR A 175 -12.03 -4.64 -10.25
CA THR A 175 -13.26 -4.77 -11.03
C THR A 175 -12.97 -5.03 -12.51
N VAL A 176 -11.94 -4.39 -13.05
CA VAL A 176 -11.59 -4.53 -14.48
C VAL A 176 -10.52 -5.62 -14.73
N GLY A 177 -9.92 -6.16 -13.69
CA GLY A 177 -8.87 -7.19 -13.82
C GLY A 177 -7.55 -6.65 -14.39
N ALA A 178 -7.22 -5.39 -14.12
CA ALA A 178 -6.04 -4.70 -14.66
C ALA A 178 -5.15 -4.14 -13.54
N LEU A 179 -4.81 -4.99 -12.56
CA LEU A 179 -3.89 -4.60 -11.50
C LEU A 179 -2.46 -4.48 -12.06
N PRO A 180 -1.80 -3.32 -11.90
CA PRO A 180 -0.39 -3.20 -12.29
C PRO A 180 0.49 -4.17 -11.50
N SER A 181 1.41 -4.84 -12.19
CA SER A 181 2.28 -5.89 -11.63
C SER A 181 2.97 -5.53 -10.30
N PRO A 182 3.45 -4.27 -10.07
CA PRO A 182 4.06 -3.90 -8.80
C PRO A 182 3.14 -3.95 -7.57
N PHE A 183 1.83 -4.05 -7.76
CA PHE A 183 0.88 -4.18 -6.64
C PHE A 183 0.60 -5.61 -6.21
N ALA A 184 0.96 -6.59 -7.02
CA ALA A 184 0.83 -7.99 -6.68
C ALA A 184 1.98 -8.44 -5.77
N SER A 185 1.74 -9.47 -4.97
CA SER A 185 2.68 -9.99 -3.98
C SER A 185 3.33 -11.28 -4.47
N CYS A 186 4.48 -11.17 -5.09
CA CYS A 186 5.26 -12.29 -5.64
C CYS A 186 6.48 -12.63 -4.78
N ALA A 187 6.86 -13.89 -4.72
CA ALA A 187 7.99 -14.35 -3.93
C ALA A 187 8.72 -15.56 -4.56
N PRO A 188 10.01 -15.75 -4.26
CA PRO A 188 10.76 -16.92 -4.74
C PRO A 188 10.36 -18.22 -4.03
N PHE A 189 9.84 -18.13 -2.79
CA PHE A 189 9.39 -19.27 -1.98
C PHE A 189 8.39 -18.82 -0.92
N VAL A 190 7.62 -19.75 -0.36
CA VAL A 190 6.68 -19.47 0.74
C VAL A 190 7.40 -19.53 2.08
N VAL A 191 7.29 -18.44 2.85
CA VAL A 191 7.45 -18.46 4.29
C VAL A 191 6.20 -17.77 4.86
N VAL A 192 5.33 -18.52 5.51
CA VAL A 192 4.01 -17.99 5.96
C VAL A 192 4.15 -16.86 6.98
N ALA A 193 5.23 -16.88 7.73
CA ALA A 193 5.50 -15.86 8.75
C ALA A 193 6.11 -14.59 8.15
N ASP A 194 6.92 -14.74 7.10
CA ASP A 194 7.70 -13.62 6.56
C ASP A 194 8.19 -13.97 5.14
N PHE A 195 7.49 -13.52 4.11
CA PHE A 195 7.93 -13.77 2.75
C PHE A 195 8.70 -12.57 2.18
N VAL A 196 9.85 -12.87 1.61
CA VAL A 196 10.63 -11.88 0.88
C VAL A 196 9.96 -11.65 -0.47
N ALA A 197 9.25 -10.52 -0.58
CA ALA A 197 8.60 -10.19 -1.83
C ALA A 197 9.60 -9.73 -2.89
N VAL A 198 9.32 -10.12 -4.13
CA VAL A 198 10.00 -9.63 -5.33
C VAL A 198 8.98 -8.99 -6.26
N PRO A 199 9.38 -8.04 -7.12
CA PRO A 199 8.49 -7.54 -8.17
C PRO A 199 8.00 -8.68 -9.07
N CYS A 200 6.69 -8.72 -9.38
CA CYS A 200 6.13 -9.80 -10.19
C CYS A 200 6.59 -9.79 -11.65
N ASP A 201 7.18 -8.68 -12.12
CA ASP A 201 7.86 -8.60 -13.40
C ASP A 201 9.29 -9.19 -13.38
N GLN A 202 9.71 -9.73 -12.22
CA GLN A 202 10.91 -10.54 -12.08
C GLN A 202 10.56 -12.03 -11.94
N PRO A 203 11.51 -12.94 -12.20
CA PRO A 203 11.28 -14.37 -12.03
C PRO A 203 10.93 -14.73 -10.58
N HIS A 204 9.80 -15.40 -10.38
CA HIS A 204 9.32 -15.81 -9.08
C HIS A 204 8.63 -17.17 -9.13
N ARG A 205 8.48 -17.79 -7.95
CA ARG A 205 7.86 -19.13 -7.82
C ARG A 205 6.41 -19.03 -7.36
N ILE A 206 6.05 -18.00 -6.66
CA ILE A 206 4.75 -17.87 -6.00
C ILE A 206 4.16 -16.49 -6.18
N GLU A 207 2.84 -16.45 -6.32
CA GLU A 207 2.07 -15.24 -6.15
C GLU A 207 1.08 -15.43 -5.00
N VAL A 208 1.16 -14.57 -3.97
CA VAL A 208 0.30 -14.59 -2.79
C VAL A 208 -0.87 -13.65 -3.02
N PHE A 209 -2.08 -14.18 -2.94
CA PHE A 209 -3.31 -13.43 -3.18
C PHE A 209 -3.95 -12.89 -1.91
N GLY A 210 -3.76 -13.58 -0.80
CA GLY A 210 -4.33 -13.14 0.46
C GLY A 210 -3.73 -13.83 1.67
N VAL A 211 -3.96 -13.20 2.81
CA VAL A 211 -3.66 -13.74 4.13
C VAL A 211 -4.92 -13.74 4.98
N ALA A 212 -4.99 -14.65 5.94
CA ALA A 212 -6.09 -14.71 6.90
C ALA A 212 -5.55 -15.00 8.29
N ALA A 213 -6.33 -14.63 9.30
CA ALA A 213 -6.18 -15.13 10.67
C ALA A 213 -7.33 -16.13 10.88
N PRO A 214 -7.06 -17.44 10.75
CA PRO A 214 -8.11 -18.46 10.90
C PRO A 214 -8.77 -18.37 12.27
N ALA A 215 -10.10 -18.42 12.28
CA ALA A 215 -10.84 -18.46 13.52
C ALA A 215 -10.62 -19.79 14.29
N SER A 216 -10.91 -19.79 15.57
CA SER A 216 -10.90 -21.04 16.35
C SER A 216 -11.87 -22.05 15.75
N GLY A 217 -11.39 -23.24 15.46
CA GLY A 217 -12.17 -24.30 14.80
C GLY A 217 -12.18 -24.24 13.26
N GLU A 218 -11.49 -23.30 12.66
CA GLU A 218 -11.29 -23.27 11.21
C GLU A 218 -10.55 -24.51 10.74
N THR A 219 -10.98 -25.08 9.62
CA THR A 219 -10.38 -26.30 9.08
C THR A 219 -9.53 -26.00 7.85
N ARG A 220 -8.51 -26.84 7.62
CA ARG A 220 -7.69 -26.76 6.41
C ARG A 220 -8.54 -26.86 5.14
N ALA A 221 -9.51 -27.76 5.11
CA ALA A 221 -10.37 -27.96 3.95
C ALA A 221 -11.21 -26.71 3.61
N HIS A 222 -11.67 -25.97 4.64
CA HIS A 222 -12.41 -24.72 4.41
C HIS A 222 -11.48 -23.63 3.88
N LEU A 223 -10.28 -23.46 4.45
CA LEU A 223 -9.28 -22.51 3.95
C LEU A 223 -8.87 -22.83 2.51
N ASP A 224 -8.64 -24.09 2.16
CA ASP A 224 -8.29 -24.50 0.81
C ASP A 224 -9.42 -24.19 -0.18
N ALA A 225 -10.67 -24.47 0.18
CA ALA A 225 -11.83 -24.18 -0.65
C ALA A 225 -12.04 -22.67 -0.87
N SER A 226 -11.92 -21.88 0.19
CA SER A 226 -12.06 -20.41 0.12
C SER A 226 -10.90 -19.75 -0.65
N CYS A 227 -9.68 -20.28 -0.52
CA CYS A 227 -8.51 -19.85 -1.28
C CYS A 227 -8.73 -20.08 -2.80
N VAL A 228 -9.21 -21.25 -3.21
CA VAL A 228 -9.56 -21.52 -4.62
C VAL A 228 -10.58 -20.52 -5.15
N GLN A 229 -11.59 -20.18 -4.35
CA GLN A 229 -12.61 -19.21 -4.75
C GLN A 229 -12.04 -17.80 -4.90
N LEU A 230 -11.21 -17.36 -3.94
CA LEU A 230 -10.51 -16.08 -4.00
C LEU A 230 -9.69 -15.96 -5.29
N ILE A 231 -8.88 -16.97 -5.59
CA ILE A 231 -7.99 -16.96 -6.75
C ILE A 231 -8.78 -16.98 -8.05
N ARG A 232 -9.83 -17.79 -8.16
CA ARG A 232 -10.76 -17.74 -9.31
C ARG A 232 -11.29 -16.34 -9.59
N TRP A 233 -11.70 -15.67 -8.53
CA TRP A 233 -12.22 -14.31 -8.63
C TRP A 233 -11.17 -13.31 -9.07
N LEU A 234 -9.96 -13.36 -8.48
CA LEU A 234 -8.87 -12.43 -8.76
C LEU A 234 -8.19 -12.68 -10.12
N MET A 235 -8.02 -13.94 -10.49
CA MET A 235 -7.50 -14.31 -11.82
C MET A 235 -8.53 -14.14 -12.93
N ARG A 236 -9.83 -14.01 -12.60
CA ARG A 236 -10.95 -14.01 -13.57
C ARG A 236 -10.98 -15.25 -14.46
N ASP A 237 -10.66 -16.37 -13.87
CA ASP A 237 -10.66 -17.67 -14.53
C ASP A 237 -11.46 -18.70 -13.73
N ARG A 238 -12.25 -19.50 -14.44
CA ARG A 238 -12.99 -20.60 -13.81
C ARG A 238 -12.06 -21.73 -13.35
N ASP A 239 -10.95 -21.90 -14.04
CA ASP A 239 -9.90 -22.85 -13.68
C ASP A 239 -8.62 -22.12 -13.31
N PRO A 240 -8.37 -21.85 -12.02
CA PRO A 240 -7.18 -21.17 -11.57
C PRO A 240 -5.91 -22.02 -11.72
N THR A 241 -6.07 -23.34 -11.98
CA THR A 241 -4.93 -24.25 -12.23
C THR A 241 -4.44 -24.21 -13.68
N LYS A 242 -5.19 -23.55 -14.59
CA LYS A 242 -4.83 -23.50 -16.02
C LYS A 242 -4.58 -24.87 -16.62
N GLY A 243 -5.50 -25.81 -16.36
CA GLY A 243 -5.35 -27.20 -16.83
C GLY A 243 -4.23 -27.97 -16.13
N GLY A 244 -3.93 -27.65 -14.88
CA GLY A 244 -2.88 -28.32 -14.10
C GLY A 244 -1.47 -27.73 -14.27
N LEU A 245 -1.32 -26.60 -14.97
CA LEU A 245 -0.04 -25.89 -15.07
C LEU A 245 0.34 -25.17 -13.77
N LEU A 246 -0.67 -24.82 -12.98
CA LEU A 246 -0.54 -24.12 -11.70
C LEU A 246 -1.19 -24.95 -10.59
N THR A 247 -0.70 -24.77 -9.37
CA THR A 247 -1.25 -25.38 -8.16
C THR A 247 -1.68 -24.30 -7.19
N VAL A 248 -2.95 -24.33 -6.78
CA VAL A 248 -3.47 -23.46 -5.69
C VAL A 248 -3.12 -24.12 -4.37
N ARG A 249 -2.58 -23.33 -3.45
CA ARG A 249 -2.18 -23.82 -2.13
C ARG A 249 -2.57 -22.83 -1.03
N THR A 250 -2.79 -23.42 0.14
CA THR A 250 -2.87 -22.70 1.40
C THR A 250 -1.73 -23.15 2.30
N ALA A 251 -1.00 -22.21 2.88
CA ALA A 251 -0.07 -22.50 3.96
C ALA A 251 -0.63 -21.91 5.26
N VAL A 252 -0.46 -22.62 6.35
CA VAL A 252 -0.86 -22.19 7.69
C VAL A 252 0.35 -22.29 8.60
N ALA A 253 0.56 -21.27 9.43
CA ALA A 253 1.58 -21.28 10.47
C ALA A 253 1.08 -20.54 11.71
N HIS A 254 1.64 -20.88 12.85
CA HIS A 254 1.48 -20.14 14.11
C HIS A 254 2.85 -19.79 14.67
N VAL A 255 2.89 -18.83 15.57
CA VAL A 255 4.12 -18.50 16.29
C VAL A 255 4.13 -19.34 17.57
N ASP A 256 5.17 -20.14 17.72
CA ASP A 256 5.39 -20.92 18.94
C ASP A 256 5.63 -19.93 20.10
N PRO A 257 4.82 -19.99 21.18
CA PRO A 257 4.92 -19.03 22.27
C PRO A 257 6.22 -19.11 23.07
N ASP A 258 6.85 -20.28 23.10
CA ASP A 258 8.06 -20.52 23.88
C ASP A 258 9.33 -20.08 23.16
N THR A 259 9.37 -20.29 21.85
CA THR A 259 10.56 -19.99 21.03
C THR A 259 10.42 -18.73 20.18
N GLY A 260 9.20 -18.23 19.98
CA GLY A 260 8.91 -17.14 19.04
C GLY A 260 9.09 -17.54 17.57
N ALA A 261 9.35 -18.82 17.30
CA ALA A 261 9.59 -19.31 15.94
C ALA A 261 8.28 -19.62 15.21
N PRO A 262 8.19 -19.37 13.89
CA PRO A 262 7.06 -19.81 13.10
C PRO A 262 7.07 -21.33 12.94
N THR A 263 5.94 -21.96 13.25
CA THR A 263 5.72 -23.41 13.13
C THR A 263 4.60 -23.67 12.14
N GLU A 264 4.78 -24.60 11.22
CA GLU A 264 3.74 -24.97 10.26
C GLU A 264 2.55 -25.64 10.92
N GLY A 265 1.35 -25.32 10.44
CA GLY A 265 0.08 -25.87 10.91
C GLY A 265 -0.68 -24.95 11.84
N PHE A 266 -1.83 -25.46 12.28
CA PHE A 266 -2.64 -24.79 13.31
C PHE A 266 -2.02 -25.00 14.70
N SER A 267 -2.13 -23.99 15.56
CA SER A 267 -1.76 -24.16 16.95
C SER A 267 -2.69 -25.15 17.63
N SER A 268 -2.14 -26.08 18.40
CA SER A 268 -2.91 -27.00 19.25
C SER A 268 -3.43 -26.32 20.51
N ASN A 269 -2.82 -25.19 20.89
CA ASN A 269 -3.08 -24.48 22.15
C ASN A 269 -4.03 -23.29 21.97
N GLY A 270 -4.59 -23.08 20.76
CA GLY A 270 -5.47 -21.96 20.45
C GLY A 270 -4.76 -20.64 20.19
N ASP A 271 -3.42 -20.64 20.03
CA ASP A 271 -2.66 -19.45 19.67
C ASP A 271 -3.05 -18.96 18.26
N PRO A 272 -2.91 -17.64 18.01
CA PRO A 272 -3.26 -17.08 16.72
C PRO A 272 -2.46 -17.73 15.59
N SER A 273 -3.14 -18.33 14.64
CA SER A 273 -2.54 -18.85 13.41
C SER A 273 -2.65 -17.83 12.28
N LYS A 274 -1.74 -17.90 11.33
CA LYS A 274 -1.78 -17.14 10.08
C LYS A 274 -1.91 -18.12 8.91
N ALA A 275 -2.72 -17.77 7.93
CA ALA A 275 -2.84 -18.51 6.69
C ALA A 275 -2.46 -17.62 5.50
N ALA A 276 -1.85 -18.20 4.49
CA ALA A 276 -1.58 -17.57 3.21
C ALA A 276 -2.20 -18.38 2.08
N CYS A 277 -2.89 -17.68 1.17
CA CYS A 277 -3.48 -18.23 -0.04
C CYS A 277 -2.61 -17.83 -1.23
N PHE A 278 -2.08 -18.78 -1.97
CA PHE A 278 -1.14 -18.53 -3.06
C PHE A 278 -1.24 -19.53 -4.20
N ILE A 279 -0.61 -19.18 -5.31
CA ILE A 279 -0.42 -20.06 -6.47
C ILE A 279 1.07 -20.29 -6.71
N GLU A 280 1.40 -21.49 -7.17
CA GLU A 280 2.72 -21.86 -7.65
C GLU A 280 2.65 -22.67 -8.95
N PRO A 281 3.69 -22.64 -9.81
CA PRO A 281 3.81 -23.58 -10.92
C PRO A 281 3.82 -25.03 -10.46
N ALA A 282 3.09 -25.91 -11.14
CA ALA A 282 3.12 -27.36 -10.92
C ALA A 282 4.45 -28.01 -11.35
N SER A 283 5.30 -27.26 -12.04
CA SER A 283 6.62 -27.68 -12.54
C SER A 283 7.72 -26.75 -11.99
N PRO A 284 9.01 -27.05 -12.16
CA PRO A 284 10.11 -26.17 -11.70
C PRO A 284 10.25 -24.86 -12.48
N ARG A 285 9.31 -24.52 -13.39
CA ARG A 285 9.28 -23.24 -14.12
C ARG A 285 9.04 -22.06 -13.17
N GLN A 286 9.40 -20.88 -13.63
CA GLN A 286 9.17 -19.62 -12.91
C GLN A 286 8.13 -18.77 -13.63
N LEU A 287 7.34 -18.04 -12.86
CA LEU A 287 6.45 -17.01 -13.35
C LEU A 287 7.27 -15.72 -13.65
N HIS A 288 6.78 -14.94 -14.62
CA HIS A 288 7.36 -13.64 -14.97
C HIS A 288 6.22 -12.67 -15.35
N GLY A 289 5.46 -12.28 -14.37
CA GLY A 289 4.26 -11.45 -14.48
C GLY A 289 3.21 -11.84 -13.46
N THR A 290 2.29 -10.92 -13.17
CA THR A 290 1.19 -11.21 -12.25
C THR A 290 0.13 -12.09 -12.89
N LEU A 291 -0.52 -12.90 -12.08
CA LEU A 291 -1.68 -13.71 -12.45
C LEU A 291 -3.02 -12.98 -12.21
N PHE A 292 -2.99 -11.81 -11.56
CA PHE A 292 -4.18 -10.98 -11.39
C PHE A 292 -4.80 -10.63 -12.74
N GLY A 293 -6.11 -10.89 -12.89
CA GLY A 293 -6.86 -10.59 -14.10
C GLY A 293 -6.40 -11.35 -15.35
N LEU A 294 -5.63 -12.43 -15.20
CA LEU A 294 -5.08 -13.21 -16.31
C LEU A 294 -6.18 -13.70 -17.28
N GLY A 295 -7.36 -14.04 -16.75
CA GLY A 295 -8.47 -14.55 -17.57
C GLY A 295 -8.08 -15.76 -18.41
N SER A 296 -8.43 -15.76 -19.68
CA SER A 296 -8.06 -16.82 -20.62
C SER A 296 -6.64 -16.72 -21.19
N ASN A 297 -5.89 -15.67 -20.83
CA ASN A 297 -4.52 -15.52 -21.33
C ASN A 297 -3.61 -16.67 -20.86
N PRO A 298 -2.53 -16.97 -21.60
CA PRO A 298 -1.56 -17.97 -21.19
C PRO A 298 -0.81 -17.53 -19.92
N VAL A 299 -0.35 -18.52 -19.16
CA VAL A 299 0.46 -18.26 -17.96
C VAL A 299 1.76 -17.56 -18.36
N PRO A 300 2.15 -16.46 -17.70
CA PRO A 300 3.34 -15.70 -18.02
C PRO A 300 4.61 -16.42 -17.52
N TRP A 301 5.15 -17.30 -18.33
CA TRP A 301 6.38 -18.04 -18.05
C TRP A 301 7.64 -17.24 -18.41
N ARG A 302 8.69 -17.51 -17.62
CA ARG A 302 10.05 -17.16 -18.03
C ARG A 302 10.59 -18.19 -18.99
#